data_501e587279b52475594cb429c3deafee
#
_entry.id   501e587279b52475594cb429c3deafee
#
_cell.length_a   1.000
_cell.length_b   1.000
_cell.length_c   1.000
_cell.angle_alpha   90.00
_cell.angle_beta   90.00
_cell.angle_gamma   90.00
#
_symmetry.space_group_name_H-M   'P 1'
#
loop_
_entity.id
_entity.type
_entity.pdbx_description
1 polymer ?
#
loop_
_entity_poly.entity_id
_entity_poly.type
_entity_poly.pdbx_seq_one_letter_code
_entity_poly.pdbx_strand_id
1 'polypeptide(L)'
;QGDWSSDVCSSDLSASLHHAGQEDFAPTDIGYRELSGSKRDYQTGHWSPNFDSVGFAADINTVFPIDRLNELAESGRIGRVSETHLSYAGNQFDLAGVRLDSGPAGAKLLRERGVDIVLLTPV
;
A
#
# COMPACT_ATOMS: atom_id res chain seq x y z
N GLN A 1 10.37 21.27 -1.72
CA GLN A 1 11.17 20.72 -0.72
C GLN A 1 10.60 20.93 0.66
N GLY A 2 10.03 19.96 1.24
CA GLY A 2 9.40 20.05 2.53
C GLY A 2 10.22 19.42 3.66
N ASP A 3 9.94 19.84 4.87
CA ASP A 3 10.37 19.14 6.07
C ASP A 3 9.24 18.18 6.48
N TRP A 4 9.49 16.89 6.38
CA TRP A 4 8.51 15.85 6.66
C TRP A 4 8.63 15.27 8.06
N SER A 5 9.46 15.89 8.92
CA SER A 5 9.76 15.34 10.25
C SER A 5 8.55 15.29 11.20
N SER A 6 7.47 16.01 10.91
CA SER A 6 6.22 15.95 11.67
C SER A 6 5.08 15.29 10.90
N ASP A 7 5.30 14.81 9.68
CA ASP A 7 4.25 14.29 8.81
C ASP A 7 4.02 12.79 9.04
N VAL A 8 2.76 12.39 8.89
CA VAL A 8 2.33 10.98 8.93
C VAL A 8 2.37 10.41 7.52
N CYS A 9 3.13 9.34 7.33
CA CYS A 9 3.33 8.70 6.04
C CYS A 9 2.60 7.37 5.96
N SER A 10 1.89 7.14 4.87
CA SER A 10 1.28 5.86 4.50
C SER A 10 1.88 5.36 3.19
N SER A 11 1.58 4.13 2.83
CA SER A 11 1.96 3.55 1.54
C SER A 11 0.73 3.04 0.81
N ASP A 12 0.65 3.34 -0.49
CA ASP A 12 -0.30 2.73 -1.42
C ASP A 12 0.49 1.87 -2.39
N LEU A 13 0.06 0.65 -2.60
CA LEU A 13 0.79 -0.31 -3.42
C LEU A 13 -0.16 -1.06 -4.36
N SER A 14 0.40 -1.64 -5.41
CA SER A 14 -0.35 -2.40 -6.42
C SER A 14 0.07 -3.87 -6.54
N ALA A 15 0.70 -4.41 -5.51
CA ALA A 15 1.10 -5.81 -5.47
C ALA A 15 -0.04 -6.77 -5.12
N SER A 16 -1.27 -6.28 -5.00
CA SER A 16 -2.45 -7.05 -4.62
C SER A 16 -2.28 -7.77 -3.29
N LEU A 17 -1.65 -7.10 -2.32
CA LEU A 17 -1.49 -7.66 -0.98
C LEU A 17 -2.81 -7.62 -0.21
N HIS A 18 -3.02 -8.64 0.61
CA HIS A 18 -4.10 -8.66 1.59
C HIS A 18 -3.62 -9.43 2.82
N HIS A 19 -4.29 -9.24 3.94
CA HIS A 19 -4.05 -10.06 5.13
C HIS A 19 -4.72 -11.43 5.01
N ALA A 20 -4.25 -12.40 5.77
CA ALA A 20 -4.96 -13.65 5.96
C ALA A 20 -6.38 -13.33 6.49
N GLY A 21 -7.40 -13.93 5.90
CA GLY A 21 -8.79 -13.67 6.27
C GLY A 21 -9.47 -12.53 5.51
N GLN A 22 -8.72 -11.67 4.82
CA GLN A 22 -9.33 -10.74 3.87
C GLN A 22 -9.62 -11.46 2.56
N GLU A 23 -10.65 -10.97 1.85
CA GLU A 23 -10.99 -11.50 0.53
C GLU A 23 -9.86 -11.25 -0.46
N ASP A 24 -9.54 -12.27 -1.25
CA ASP A 24 -8.53 -12.17 -2.30
C ASP A 24 -8.99 -11.22 -3.42
N PHE A 25 -8.05 -10.76 -4.23
CA PHE A 25 -8.36 -9.90 -5.37
C PHE A 25 -8.83 -10.75 -6.56
N ALA A 26 -9.92 -10.29 -7.20
CA ALA A 26 -10.35 -10.82 -8.48
C ALA A 26 -9.63 -10.07 -9.63
N PRO A 27 -9.50 -10.67 -10.83
CA PRO A 27 -8.80 -10.03 -11.95
C PRO A 27 -9.31 -8.64 -12.36
N THR A 28 -10.58 -8.36 -12.08
CA THR A 28 -11.24 -7.09 -12.44
C THR A 28 -11.53 -6.23 -11.21
N ASP A 29 -10.95 -6.55 -10.07
CA ASP A 29 -11.20 -5.85 -8.81
C ASP A 29 -10.60 -4.45 -8.86
N ILE A 30 -11.43 -3.43 -8.70
CA ILE A 30 -10.99 -2.03 -8.62
C ILE A 30 -10.89 -1.53 -7.19
N GLY A 31 -11.36 -2.30 -6.22
CA GLY A 31 -11.35 -1.93 -4.82
C GLY A 31 -9.96 -2.02 -4.19
N TYR A 32 -9.84 -1.51 -2.99
CA TYR A 32 -8.61 -1.65 -2.21
C TYR A 32 -8.86 -2.52 -0.98
N ARG A 33 -7.74 -3.00 -0.40
CA ARG A 33 -7.73 -3.61 0.93
C ARG A 33 -6.96 -2.70 1.87
N GLU A 34 -7.49 -2.49 3.06
CA GLU A 34 -6.73 -1.80 4.10
C GLU A 34 -5.71 -2.76 4.68
N LEU A 35 -4.45 -2.34 4.69
CA LEU A 35 -3.38 -3.09 5.32
C LEU A 35 -3.02 -2.46 6.64
N SER A 36 -2.84 -3.31 7.66
CA SER A 36 -2.29 -2.91 8.94
C SER A 36 -0.76 -2.87 8.86
N GLY A 37 -0.14 -1.81 9.30
CA GLY A 37 1.32 -1.71 9.35
C GLY A 37 1.95 -2.62 10.40
N SER A 38 1.19 -3.11 11.37
CA SER A 38 1.67 -3.94 12.47
C SER A 38 1.42 -5.43 12.28
N LYS A 39 0.47 -5.83 11.44
CA LYS A 39 0.23 -7.23 11.11
C LYS A 39 1.18 -7.67 9.99
N ARG A 40 1.72 -8.89 10.10
CA ARG A 40 2.73 -9.40 9.16
C ARG A 40 2.25 -10.64 8.39
N ASP A 41 0.96 -10.89 8.32
CA ASP A 41 0.36 -12.02 7.65
C ASP A 41 -0.02 -11.71 6.19
N TYR A 42 0.80 -10.92 5.50
CA TYR A 42 0.53 -10.50 4.14
C TYR A 42 0.61 -11.65 3.15
N GLN A 43 -0.36 -11.68 2.23
CA GLN A 43 -0.44 -12.61 1.12
C GLN A 43 -0.59 -11.81 -0.17
N THR A 44 -0.18 -12.37 -1.30
CA THR A 44 -0.33 -11.71 -2.59
C THR A 44 -1.31 -12.46 -3.49
N GLY A 45 -2.18 -11.69 -4.17
CA GLY A 45 -3.09 -12.19 -5.19
C GLY A 45 -2.82 -11.56 -6.56
N HIS A 46 -1.58 -11.20 -6.84
CA HIS A 46 -1.23 -10.50 -8.08
C HIS A 46 -1.42 -11.39 -9.30
N TRP A 47 -2.08 -10.86 -10.32
CA TRP A 47 -2.50 -11.62 -11.49
C TRP A 47 -1.52 -11.59 -12.67
N SER A 48 -0.50 -10.73 -12.61
CA SER A 48 0.49 -10.67 -13.70
C SER A 48 1.45 -11.85 -13.64
N PRO A 49 1.69 -12.55 -14.76
CA PRO A 49 2.70 -13.59 -14.79
C PRO A 49 4.13 -13.05 -14.66
N ASN A 50 4.30 -11.75 -14.82
CA ASN A 50 5.59 -11.08 -14.68
C ASN A 50 5.89 -10.60 -13.28
N PHE A 51 4.96 -10.78 -12.33
CA PHE A 51 5.16 -10.38 -10.94
C PHE A 51 6.24 -11.25 -10.27
N ASP A 52 7.24 -10.60 -9.69
CA ASP A 52 8.32 -11.29 -8.99
C ASP A 52 7.88 -11.76 -7.59
N SER A 53 7.23 -12.92 -7.55
CA SER A 53 6.81 -13.51 -6.29
C SER A 53 7.99 -14.01 -5.44
N VAL A 54 9.14 -14.27 -6.05
CA VAL A 54 10.34 -14.69 -5.32
C VAL A 54 10.90 -13.53 -4.51
N GLY A 55 10.98 -12.34 -5.12
CA GLY A 55 11.40 -11.14 -4.42
C GLY A 55 10.47 -10.81 -3.25
N PHE A 56 9.16 -10.88 -3.46
CA PHE A 56 8.18 -10.70 -2.41
C PHE A 56 8.34 -11.70 -1.27
N ALA A 57 8.55 -12.98 -1.59
CA ALA A 57 8.72 -14.02 -0.59
C ALA A 57 10.01 -13.84 0.22
N ALA A 58 11.04 -13.30 -0.40
CA ALA A 58 12.32 -13.03 0.26
C ALA A 58 12.24 -11.79 1.17
N ASP A 59 11.59 -10.73 0.71
CA ASP A 59 11.52 -9.47 1.44
C ASP A 59 10.24 -8.69 1.06
N ILE A 60 9.34 -8.54 2.01
CA ILE A 60 8.09 -7.77 1.82
C ILE A 60 8.37 -6.32 1.39
N ASN A 61 9.50 -5.77 1.76
CA ASN A 61 9.84 -4.38 1.44
C ASN A 61 10.02 -4.12 -0.06
N THR A 62 10.14 -5.16 -0.87
CA THR A 62 10.19 -5.01 -2.34
C THR A 62 8.87 -4.49 -2.91
N VAL A 63 7.75 -4.74 -2.26
CA VAL A 63 6.41 -4.35 -2.69
C VAL A 63 5.70 -3.47 -1.67
N PHE A 64 6.03 -3.60 -0.40
CA PHE A 64 5.49 -2.81 0.70
C PHE A 64 6.64 -2.43 1.64
N PRO A 65 7.24 -1.25 1.45
CA PRO A 65 8.45 -0.86 2.16
C PRO A 65 8.19 -0.41 3.61
N ILE A 66 7.45 -1.21 4.36
CA ILE A 66 6.99 -0.87 5.71
C ILE A 66 8.16 -0.74 6.70
N ASP A 67 9.17 -1.62 6.59
CA ASP A 67 10.31 -1.55 7.49
C ASP A 67 11.20 -0.34 7.18
N ARG A 68 11.32 0.02 5.89
CA ARG A 68 12.05 1.23 5.48
C ARG A 68 11.36 2.48 5.98
N LEU A 69 10.02 2.51 5.93
CA LEU A 69 9.25 3.63 6.48
C LEU A 69 9.44 3.76 7.98
N ASN A 70 9.42 2.64 8.71
CA ASN A 70 9.64 2.64 10.15
C ASN A 70 11.05 3.16 10.51
N GLU A 71 12.06 2.78 9.73
CA GLU A 71 13.42 3.30 9.90
C GLU A 71 13.50 4.81 9.68
N LEU A 72 12.78 5.33 8.69
CA LEU A 72 12.70 6.77 8.44
C LEU A 72 12.04 7.51 9.62
N ALA A 73 11.00 6.93 10.21
CA ALA A 73 10.35 7.49 11.38
C ALA A 73 11.29 7.49 12.60
N GLU A 74 12.00 6.38 12.82
CA GLU A 74 12.97 6.27 13.92
C GLU A 74 14.12 7.28 13.78
N SER A 75 14.53 7.58 12.57
CA SER A 75 15.60 8.55 12.30
C SER A 75 15.11 10.00 12.27
N GLY A 76 13.81 10.23 12.44
CA GLY A 76 13.21 11.56 12.44
C GLY A 76 13.02 12.19 11.06
N ARG A 77 13.18 11.42 9.99
CA ARG A 77 13.00 11.90 8.59
C ARG A 77 11.53 12.13 8.28
N ILE A 78 10.66 11.29 8.84
CA ILE A 78 9.21 11.48 8.85
C ILE A 78 8.71 11.45 10.29
N GLY A 79 7.51 11.96 10.54
CA GLY A 79 6.96 12.04 11.89
C GLY A 79 6.59 10.67 12.44
N ARG A 80 5.79 9.94 11.69
CA ARG A 80 5.44 8.55 12.02
C ARG A 80 4.88 7.83 10.81
N VAL A 81 4.80 6.52 10.89
CA VAL A 81 4.15 5.67 9.89
C VAL A 81 2.71 5.45 10.30
N SER A 82 1.77 5.65 9.37
CA SER A 82 0.37 5.35 9.60
C SER A 82 0.18 3.84 9.84
N GLU A 83 -0.78 3.49 10.69
CA GLU A 83 -1.21 2.09 10.82
C GLU A 83 -1.98 1.61 9.59
N THR A 84 -2.63 2.53 8.87
CA THR A 84 -3.45 2.22 7.69
C THR A 84 -2.65 2.46 6.42
N HIS A 85 -2.58 1.43 5.58
CA HIS A 85 -2.01 1.47 4.23
C HIS A 85 -3.04 0.90 3.26
N LEU A 86 -2.89 1.20 1.97
CA LEU A 86 -3.85 0.73 0.96
C LEU A 86 -3.17 -0.17 -0.05
N SER A 87 -3.83 -1.28 -0.37
CA SER A 87 -3.39 -2.22 -1.38
C SER A 87 -4.43 -2.31 -2.48
N TYR A 88 -3.98 -2.12 -3.72
CA TYR A 88 -4.81 -2.24 -4.92
C TYR A 88 -4.37 -3.45 -5.73
N ALA A 89 -5.25 -3.92 -6.60
CA ALA A 89 -4.88 -4.93 -7.59
C ALA A 89 -3.97 -4.31 -8.64
N GLY A 90 -2.87 -4.97 -8.95
CA GLY A 90 -2.00 -4.58 -10.05
C GLY A 90 -2.52 -5.10 -11.39
N ASN A 91 -1.83 -4.72 -12.47
CA ASN A 91 -2.13 -5.19 -13.83
C ASN A 91 -3.55 -4.84 -14.29
N GLN A 92 -3.96 -3.60 -14.06
CA GLN A 92 -5.28 -3.10 -14.46
C GLN A 92 -5.26 -2.69 -15.93
N PHE A 93 -6.18 -3.24 -16.72
CA PHE A 93 -6.35 -2.88 -18.12
C PHE A 93 -7.22 -1.65 -18.30
N ASP A 94 -8.19 -1.44 -17.40
CA ASP A 94 -9.06 -0.27 -17.39
C ASP A 94 -8.92 0.45 -16.05
N LEU A 95 -8.39 1.65 -16.09
CA LEU A 95 -8.12 2.46 -14.91
C LEU A 95 -9.29 3.36 -14.50
N ALA A 96 -10.39 3.38 -15.26
CA ALA A 96 -11.50 4.30 -15.00
C ALA A 96 -12.09 4.13 -13.60
N GLY A 97 -12.31 2.88 -13.17
CA GLY A 97 -12.85 2.60 -11.84
C GLY A 97 -11.91 3.04 -10.72
N VAL A 98 -10.62 2.82 -10.88
CA VAL A 98 -9.62 3.27 -9.89
C VAL A 98 -9.53 4.79 -9.86
N ARG A 99 -9.50 5.44 -11.03
CA ARG A 99 -9.39 6.90 -11.11
C ARG A 99 -10.61 7.62 -10.56
N LEU A 100 -11.80 7.10 -10.81
CA LEU A 100 -13.04 7.82 -10.51
C LEU A 100 -13.68 7.39 -9.18
N ASP A 101 -13.44 6.18 -8.73
CA ASP A 101 -14.11 5.62 -7.56
C ASP A 101 -13.16 5.23 -6.44
N SER A 102 -12.39 4.15 -6.60
CA SER A 102 -11.61 3.60 -5.49
C SER A 102 -10.39 4.45 -5.11
N GLY A 103 -9.77 5.11 -6.08
CA GLY A 103 -8.64 6.02 -5.81
C GLY A 103 -9.08 7.19 -4.92
N PRO A 104 -10.09 7.98 -5.34
CA PRO A 104 -10.61 9.06 -4.49
C PRO A 104 -11.13 8.59 -3.14
N ALA A 105 -11.80 7.43 -3.08
CA ALA A 105 -12.27 6.87 -1.81
C ALA A 105 -11.10 6.52 -0.88
N GLY A 106 -10.05 5.92 -1.41
CA GLY A 106 -8.84 5.60 -0.65
C GLY A 106 -8.14 6.86 -0.13
N ALA A 107 -8.01 7.88 -0.98
CA ALA A 107 -7.42 9.15 -0.59
C ALA A 107 -8.20 9.82 0.54
N LYS A 108 -9.54 9.78 0.47
CA LYS A 108 -10.40 10.31 1.53
C LYS A 108 -10.20 9.56 2.84
N LEU A 109 -10.13 8.23 2.79
CA LEU A 109 -9.89 7.40 3.96
C LEU A 109 -8.56 7.76 4.62
N LEU A 110 -7.49 7.86 3.85
CA LEU A 110 -6.16 8.21 4.38
C LEU A 110 -6.17 9.59 5.02
N ARG A 111 -6.85 10.56 4.39
CA ARG A 111 -6.99 11.90 4.97
C ARG A 111 -7.73 11.85 6.31
N GLU A 112 -8.80 11.08 6.40
CA GLU A 112 -9.56 10.89 7.64
C GLU A 112 -8.72 10.22 8.73
N ARG A 113 -7.74 9.40 8.35
CA ARG A 113 -6.79 8.75 9.28
C ARG A 113 -5.59 9.62 9.62
N GLY A 114 -5.58 10.89 9.19
CA GLY A 114 -4.52 11.84 9.52
C GLY A 114 -3.23 11.66 8.73
N VAL A 115 -3.29 11.03 7.57
CA VAL A 115 -2.12 10.84 6.70
C VAL A 115 -1.82 12.12 5.93
N ASP A 116 -0.56 12.54 5.94
CA ASP A 116 -0.08 13.73 5.26
C ASP A 116 0.64 13.41 3.96
N ILE A 117 1.36 12.28 3.93
CA ILE A 117 2.18 11.86 2.78
C ILE A 117 1.82 10.42 2.41
N VAL A 118 1.73 10.14 1.12
CA VAL A 118 1.53 8.79 0.60
C VAL A 118 2.68 8.43 -0.32
N LEU A 119 3.34 7.31 -0.04
CA LEU A 119 4.34 6.71 -0.90
C LEU A 119 3.64 5.71 -1.83
N LEU A 120 3.71 5.96 -3.13
CA LEU A 120 3.13 5.05 -4.13
C LEU A 120 4.19 4.04 -4.58
N THR A 121 3.87 2.76 -4.47
CA THR A 121 4.77 1.66 -4.85
C THR A 121 4.08 0.81 -5.93
N PRO A 122 4.26 1.16 -7.20
CA PRO A 122 3.69 0.38 -8.30
C PRO A 122 4.48 -0.91 -8.53
N VAL A 123 3.75 -1.96 -8.88
CA VAL A 123 4.34 -3.27 -9.20
C VAL A 123 3.74 -3.80 -10.51
#